data_a263ac64124d76ad7d7c03eae65f055c
#
_entry.id   a263ac64124d76ad7d7c03eae65f055c
#
_cell.length_a   1.000
_cell.length_b   1.000
_cell.length_c   1.000
_cell.angle_alpha   90.00
_cell.angle_beta   90.00
_cell.angle_gamma   90.00
#
_symmetry.space_group_name_H-M   'P 1'
#
loop_
_entity.id
_entity.type
_entity.pdbx_description
1 polymer ?
#
loop_
_entity_poly.entity_id
_entity_poly.type
_entity_poly.pdbx_seq_one_letter_code
_entity_poly.pdbx_strand_id
1 'polypeptide(L)'
;MFEPKADPTRFFVLSSMPEGDKPSADVIHCKGLTLGVGVVELPPYLNTQKIVTFSSTDEVVLSEFNRWAEPLDRGFVRVFALNLQQLTGVQQVEAYPWVQRDDNDLEVFTEVHSFEAMPDGRVDLRVSWRITSNRSACLLASGSDTFIARSDGSYPSIVTAMSTAVGLYSEAVAGDLAKAAKAKLKFDLACAEKMKVASEEDNPASGTASNKKKNCGGCPDSVE
;
A
#
# COMPACT_ATOMS: atom_id res chain seq x y z
N MET A 1 17.60 25.93 44.54
CA MET A 1 16.31 25.82 43.89
C MET A 1 16.60 25.16 42.53
N PHE A 2 16.24 23.89 42.36
CA PHE A 2 16.46 23.19 41.08
C PHE A 2 15.30 23.56 40.15
N GLU A 3 15.57 24.34 39.11
CA GLU A 3 14.61 24.51 38.01
C GLU A 3 14.51 23.20 37.25
N PRO A 4 13.30 22.67 37.04
CA PRO A 4 13.14 21.46 36.22
C PRO A 4 13.59 21.77 34.77
N LYS A 5 14.60 21.05 34.31
CA LYS A 5 15.05 21.15 32.90
C LYS A 5 13.93 20.65 32.01
N ALA A 6 13.53 21.45 31.00
CA ALA A 6 12.51 21.03 30.04
C ALA A 6 12.93 19.74 29.33
N ASP A 7 12.01 18.82 29.15
CA ASP A 7 12.24 17.58 28.39
C ASP A 7 12.51 17.95 26.92
N PRO A 8 13.70 17.63 26.36
CA PRO A 8 14.04 17.94 24.97
C PRO A 8 13.40 16.99 23.95
N THR A 9 12.54 16.06 24.37
CA THR A 9 11.94 15.06 23.50
C THR A 9 11.03 15.69 22.44
N ARG A 10 11.25 15.30 21.19
CA ARG A 10 10.48 15.74 20.03
C ARG A 10 9.78 14.54 19.41
N PHE A 11 8.52 14.75 19.00
CA PHE A 11 7.71 13.71 18.38
C PHE A 11 7.47 14.05 16.92
N PHE A 12 7.49 13.02 16.07
CA PHE A 12 7.36 13.11 14.62
C PHE A 12 6.32 12.12 14.11
N VAL A 13 5.71 12.45 12.99
CA VAL A 13 4.80 11.59 12.22
C VAL A 13 5.18 11.60 10.74
N LEU A 14 4.91 10.53 10.03
CA LEU A 14 4.96 10.53 8.57
C LEU A 14 3.81 11.38 8.01
N SER A 15 4.07 12.08 6.92
CA SER A 15 3.12 12.94 6.22
C SER A 15 2.77 12.37 4.85
N SER A 16 1.52 12.53 4.43
CA SER A 16 1.09 12.21 3.07
C SER A 16 1.67 13.21 2.06
N MET A 17 1.60 12.85 0.79
CA MET A 17 1.94 13.74 -0.32
C MET A 17 1.10 15.02 -0.26
N PRO A 18 1.62 16.16 -0.75
CA PRO A 18 0.85 17.41 -0.84
C PRO A 18 -0.43 17.21 -1.67
N GLU A 19 -1.52 17.85 -1.25
CA GLU A 19 -2.74 17.91 -2.06
C GLU A 19 -2.45 18.68 -3.35
N GLY A 20 -2.70 18.07 -4.50
CA GLY A 20 -2.54 18.73 -5.81
C GLY A 20 -1.83 17.90 -6.87
N ASP A 21 -1.15 16.85 -6.51
CA ASP A 21 -0.64 15.88 -7.47
C ASP A 21 -1.84 15.12 -8.05
N LYS A 22 -2.20 15.49 -9.29
CA LYS A 22 -3.37 14.92 -9.96
C LYS A 22 -3.16 13.43 -10.22
N PRO A 23 -4.21 12.61 -10.05
CA PRO A 23 -4.16 11.22 -10.46
C PRO A 23 -3.64 11.13 -11.91
N SER A 24 -2.71 10.21 -12.16
CA SER A 24 -2.25 9.93 -13.54
C SER A 24 -3.46 9.58 -14.43
N ALA A 25 -3.41 9.94 -15.70
CA ALA A 25 -4.49 9.67 -16.68
C ALA A 25 -4.84 8.17 -16.79
N ASP A 26 -3.89 7.28 -16.41
CA ASP A 26 -4.10 5.82 -16.40
C ASP A 26 -5.00 5.31 -15.27
N VAL A 27 -5.32 6.17 -14.30
CA VAL A 27 -6.02 5.83 -13.05
C VAL A 27 -7.55 5.77 -13.19
N ILE A 28 -8.11 6.12 -14.35
CA ILE A 28 -9.56 6.12 -14.63
C ILE A 28 -10.21 4.74 -14.35
N HIS A 29 -9.44 3.67 -14.43
CA HIS A 29 -9.93 2.30 -14.23
C HIS A 29 -10.17 1.90 -12.76
N CYS A 30 -9.66 2.67 -11.81
CA CYS A 30 -9.84 2.40 -10.37
C CYS A 30 -11.15 2.98 -9.80
N LYS A 31 -11.88 3.81 -10.57
CA LYS A 31 -13.15 4.39 -10.10
C LYS A 31 -14.20 3.30 -9.89
N GLY A 32 -14.78 3.30 -8.70
CA GLY A 32 -15.82 2.33 -8.31
C GLY A 32 -15.28 1.02 -7.75
N LEU A 33 -13.95 0.86 -7.64
CA LEU A 33 -13.33 -0.23 -6.90
C LEU A 33 -13.09 0.17 -5.44
N THR A 34 -13.07 -0.85 -4.60
CA THR A 34 -12.66 -0.76 -3.19
C THR A 34 -11.25 -1.33 -3.03
N LEU A 35 -10.41 -0.64 -2.28
CA LEU A 35 -9.00 -0.99 -2.08
C LEU A 35 -8.73 -1.28 -0.61
N GLY A 36 -8.24 -2.48 -0.31
CA GLY A 36 -7.71 -2.86 0.99
C GLY A 36 -6.19 -2.65 1.04
N VAL A 37 -5.71 -1.86 2.00
CA VAL A 37 -4.29 -1.78 2.34
C VAL A 37 -4.03 -2.73 3.49
N GLY A 38 -3.26 -3.78 3.24
CA GLY A 38 -2.92 -4.82 4.20
C GLY A 38 -1.93 -4.37 5.28
N VAL A 39 -1.52 -5.34 6.09
CA VAL A 39 -0.44 -5.12 7.05
C VAL A 39 0.84 -4.72 6.31
N VAL A 40 1.52 -3.72 6.83
CA VAL A 40 2.90 -3.39 6.43
C VAL A 40 3.85 -4.08 7.41
N GLU A 41 4.61 -5.01 6.90
CA GLU A 41 5.61 -5.73 7.69
C GLU A 41 6.92 -4.94 7.70
N LEU A 42 7.34 -4.49 8.88
CA LEU A 42 8.61 -3.79 9.09
C LEU A 42 9.66 -4.73 9.71
N PRO A 43 10.94 -4.56 9.40
CA PRO A 43 12.02 -5.21 10.14
C PRO A 43 11.91 -4.95 11.65
N PRO A 44 12.20 -5.96 12.50
CA PRO A 44 12.01 -5.83 13.94
C PRO A 44 12.77 -4.67 14.60
N TYR A 45 13.94 -4.27 14.06
CA TYR A 45 14.72 -3.16 14.59
C TYR A 45 14.06 -1.78 14.39
N LEU A 46 13.10 -1.67 13.45
CA LEU A 46 12.27 -0.48 13.24
C LEU A 46 11.03 -0.44 14.15
N ASN A 47 10.70 -1.55 14.82
CA ASN A 47 9.57 -1.62 15.74
C ASN A 47 9.92 -0.97 17.09
N THR A 48 10.18 0.31 17.05
CA THR A 48 10.52 1.14 18.21
C THR A 48 9.92 2.53 18.07
N GLN A 49 9.69 3.20 19.19
CA GLN A 49 9.28 4.61 19.18
C GLN A 49 10.42 5.57 18.81
N LYS A 50 11.68 5.12 18.85
CA LYS A 50 12.82 5.96 18.52
C LYS A 50 13.02 6.01 17.01
N ILE A 51 13.42 7.18 16.49
CA ILE A 51 13.84 7.28 15.08
C ILE A 51 15.19 6.57 14.97
N VAL A 52 15.25 5.62 14.03
CA VAL A 52 16.42 4.81 13.72
C VAL A 52 17.17 5.43 12.56
N THR A 53 18.47 5.61 12.73
CA THR A 53 19.40 6.05 11.68
C THR A 53 20.61 5.13 11.64
N PHE A 54 21.39 5.18 10.58
CA PHE A 54 22.64 4.43 10.48
C PHE A 54 23.84 5.36 10.72
N SER A 55 24.82 4.90 11.50
CA SER A 55 26.13 5.57 11.64
C SER A 55 27.16 4.99 10.65
N SER A 56 26.96 3.76 10.23
CA SER A 56 27.74 3.03 9.22
C SER A 56 26.84 2.01 8.53
N THR A 57 27.38 1.17 7.66
CA THR A 57 26.62 0.13 6.94
C THR A 57 25.90 -0.86 7.88
N ASP A 58 26.49 -1.16 9.04
CA ASP A 58 26.05 -2.26 9.91
C ASP A 58 25.69 -1.77 11.33
N GLU A 59 25.76 -0.46 11.60
CA GLU A 59 25.51 0.10 12.92
C GLU A 59 24.32 1.04 12.93
N VAL A 60 23.31 0.69 13.71
CA VAL A 60 22.10 1.50 13.92
C VAL A 60 22.24 2.41 15.14
N VAL A 61 21.75 3.62 15.02
CA VAL A 61 21.66 4.61 16.09
C VAL A 61 20.20 4.87 16.41
N LEU A 62 19.84 4.65 17.66
CA LEU A 62 18.51 4.95 18.19
C LEU A 62 18.52 6.34 18.81
N SER A 63 17.75 7.28 18.25
CA SER A 63 17.68 8.64 18.78
C SER A 63 17.19 8.66 20.23
N GLU A 64 17.87 9.41 21.08
CA GLU A 64 17.47 9.56 22.48
C GLU A 64 16.21 10.44 22.61
N PHE A 65 16.17 11.56 21.88
CA PHE A 65 15.17 12.62 22.05
C PHE A 65 14.20 12.77 20.85
N ASN A 66 14.40 12.03 19.73
CA ASN A 66 13.51 12.11 18.60
C ASN A 66 12.75 10.80 18.44
N ARG A 67 11.45 10.88 18.51
CA ARG A 67 10.55 9.72 18.60
C ARG A 67 9.41 9.82 17.62
N TRP A 68 8.91 8.67 17.21
CA TRP A 68 7.64 8.57 16.52
C TRP A 68 6.49 8.84 17.50
N ALA A 69 5.51 9.66 17.11
CA ALA A 69 4.30 9.92 17.88
C ALA A 69 3.29 8.76 17.81
N GLU A 70 3.42 7.93 16.80
CA GLU A 70 2.65 6.70 16.58
C GLU A 70 3.60 5.56 16.15
N PRO A 71 3.24 4.28 16.30
CA PRO A 71 4.03 3.17 15.76
C PRO A 71 4.30 3.37 14.26
N LEU A 72 5.54 3.14 13.81
CA LEU A 72 5.96 3.45 12.45
C LEU A 72 5.17 2.65 11.39
N ASP A 73 4.83 1.39 11.68
CA ASP A 73 3.97 0.54 10.84
C ASP A 73 2.58 1.18 10.62
N ARG A 74 2.00 1.72 11.69
CA ARG A 74 0.69 2.40 11.63
C ARG A 74 0.76 3.71 10.85
N GLY A 75 1.79 4.52 11.12
CA GLY A 75 2.05 5.73 10.36
C GLY A 75 2.26 5.47 8.88
N PHE A 76 3.01 4.41 8.55
CA PHE A 76 3.25 3.98 7.17
C PHE A 76 1.93 3.59 6.47
N VAL A 77 1.14 2.68 7.07
CA VAL A 77 -0.17 2.27 6.53
C VAL A 77 -1.08 3.46 6.30
N ARG A 78 -1.18 4.35 7.28
CA ARG A 78 -2.03 5.56 7.21
C ARG A 78 -1.62 6.47 6.05
N VAL A 79 -0.34 6.79 5.93
CA VAL A 79 0.20 7.66 4.87
C VAL A 79 0.06 6.99 3.51
N PHE A 80 0.39 5.72 3.40
CA PHE A 80 0.29 4.95 2.17
C PHE A 80 -1.16 4.90 1.66
N ALA A 81 -2.13 4.62 2.54
CA ALA A 81 -3.56 4.62 2.18
C ALA A 81 -4.03 5.99 1.67
N LEU A 82 -3.64 7.09 2.35
CA LEU A 82 -3.95 8.45 1.92
C LEU A 82 -3.35 8.78 0.55
N ASN A 83 -2.09 8.42 0.34
CA ASN A 83 -1.41 8.64 -0.94
C ASN A 83 -2.08 7.83 -2.06
N LEU A 84 -2.41 6.55 -1.83
CA LEU A 84 -3.11 5.74 -2.82
C LEU A 84 -4.49 6.31 -3.15
N GLN A 85 -5.24 6.77 -2.15
CA GLN A 85 -6.54 7.43 -2.38
C GLN A 85 -6.38 8.67 -3.29
N GLN A 86 -5.38 9.50 -3.02
CA GLN A 86 -5.10 10.69 -3.79
C GLN A 86 -4.64 10.36 -5.22
N LEU A 87 -3.70 9.42 -5.37
CA LEU A 87 -3.12 9.03 -6.65
C LEU A 87 -4.09 8.26 -7.55
N THR A 88 -4.92 7.40 -6.97
CA THR A 88 -5.82 6.51 -7.73
C THR A 88 -7.24 7.06 -7.87
N GLY A 89 -7.64 8.01 -7.07
CA GLY A 89 -9.02 8.51 -7.04
C GLY A 89 -10.03 7.45 -6.59
N VAL A 90 -9.59 6.35 -6.00
CA VAL A 90 -10.44 5.34 -5.35
C VAL A 90 -11.17 6.01 -4.19
N GLN A 91 -12.50 5.87 -4.15
CA GLN A 91 -13.30 6.54 -3.12
C GLN A 91 -13.20 5.84 -1.76
N GLN A 92 -13.02 4.52 -1.76
CA GLN A 92 -12.94 3.72 -0.56
C GLN A 92 -11.60 2.99 -0.49
N VAL A 93 -10.74 3.44 0.42
CA VAL A 93 -9.48 2.78 0.77
C VAL A 93 -9.56 2.38 2.24
N GLU A 94 -9.51 1.10 2.53
CA GLU A 94 -9.55 0.56 3.89
C GLU A 94 -8.15 0.11 4.32
N ALA A 95 -7.68 0.66 5.42
CA ALA A 95 -6.45 0.22 6.07
C ALA A 95 -6.73 -0.95 7.03
N TYR A 96 -5.84 -1.94 7.07
CA TYR A 96 -5.94 -3.05 8.03
C TYR A 96 -5.90 -2.54 9.50
N PRO A 97 -6.70 -3.12 10.42
CA PRO A 97 -7.59 -4.26 10.27
C PRO A 97 -8.92 -3.92 9.60
N TRP A 98 -9.29 -4.69 8.58
CA TRP A 98 -10.55 -4.52 7.86
C TRP A 98 -11.74 -5.03 8.67
N VAL A 99 -12.86 -4.33 8.58
CA VAL A 99 -14.12 -4.73 9.22
C VAL A 99 -14.69 -5.95 8.50
N GLN A 100 -14.68 -5.91 7.17
CA GLN A 100 -15.08 -7.04 6.32
C GLN A 100 -14.08 -7.14 5.15
N ARG A 101 -13.34 -8.24 5.10
CA ARG A 101 -12.36 -8.47 4.03
C ARG A 101 -13.01 -8.61 2.66
N ASP A 102 -14.22 -9.18 2.63
CA ASP A 102 -14.93 -9.51 1.38
C ASP A 102 -15.41 -8.27 0.61
N ASP A 103 -15.34 -7.09 1.19
CA ASP A 103 -15.75 -5.83 0.56
C ASP A 103 -14.66 -5.19 -0.33
N ASN A 104 -13.40 -5.65 -0.22
CA ASN A 104 -12.31 -5.14 -1.03
C ASN A 104 -12.29 -5.82 -2.41
N ASP A 105 -12.20 -5.04 -3.49
CA ASP A 105 -12.00 -5.56 -4.85
C ASP A 105 -10.54 -5.94 -5.10
N LEU A 106 -9.63 -5.09 -4.61
CA LEU A 106 -8.18 -5.24 -4.68
C LEU A 106 -7.57 -5.11 -3.30
N GLU A 107 -6.52 -5.87 -3.04
CA GLU A 107 -5.74 -5.80 -1.80
C GLU A 107 -4.26 -5.60 -2.13
N VAL A 108 -3.61 -4.70 -1.39
CA VAL A 108 -2.16 -4.48 -1.47
C VAL A 108 -1.50 -4.94 -0.18
N PHE A 109 -0.51 -5.80 -0.29
CA PHE A 109 0.33 -6.26 0.80
C PHE A 109 1.75 -5.73 0.60
N THR A 110 2.37 -5.26 1.67
CA THR A 110 3.66 -4.59 1.66
C THR A 110 4.61 -5.24 2.65
N GLU A 111 5.82 -5.55 2.21
CA GLU A 111 6.93 -6.00 3.05
C GLU A 111 8.08 -5.01 2.90
N VAL A 112 8.43 -4.34 4.00
CA VAL A 112 9.53 -3.38 4.06
C VAL A 112 10.80 -4.12 4.50
N HIS A 113 11.84 -4.10 3.67
CA HIS A 113 13.13 -4.73 3.96
C HIS A 113 14.08 -3.78 4.67
N SER A 114 14.00 -2.47 4.36
CA SER A 114 14.75 -1.41 5.05
C SER A 114 14.03 -0.07 4.92
N PHE A 115 14.11 0.77 5.96
CA PHE A 115 13.54 2.11 5.96
C PHE A 115 14.27 3.00 6.97
N GLU A 116 15.41 3.54 6.56
CA GLU A 116 16.32 4.29 7.43
C GLU A 116 17.10 5.38 6.73
N ALA A 117 17.59 6.34 7.53
CA ALA A 117 18.49 7.38 7.07
C ALA A 117 19.95 6.92 7.17
N MET A 118 20.67 7.08 6.07
CA MET A 118 22.09 6.72 5.93
C MET A 118 22.99 7.91 6.31
N PRO A 119 24.27 7.67 6.65
CA PRO A 119 25.21 8.73 7.05
C PRO A 119 25.46 9.79 5.96
N ASP A 120 25.26 9.43 4.70
CA ASP A 120 25.46 10.34 3.54
C ASP A 120 24.23 11.21 3.25
N GLY A 121 23.24 11.21 4.13
CA GLY A 121 22.00 11.97 4.01
C GLY A 121 20.94 11.31 3.12
N ARG A 122 21.17 10.10 2.60
CA ARG A 122 20.13 9.34 1.92
C ARG A 122 19.16 8.75 2.93
N VAL A 123 17.91 8.70 2.53
CA VAL A 123 16.88 7.86 3.17
C VAL A 123 16.49 6.81 2.15
N ASP A 124 16.71 5.55 2.49
CA ASP A 124 16.46 4.40 1.63
C ASP A 124 15.23 3.63 2.15
N LEU A 125 14.20 3.50 1.32
CA LEU A 125 13.07 2.61 1.52
C LEU A 125 13.18 1.46 0.53
N ARG A 126 13.58 0.27 1.00
CA ARG A 126 13.55 -0.95 0.19
C ARG A 126 12.31 -1.76 0.55
N VAL A 127 11.48 -2.05 -0.45
CA VAL A 127 10.15 -2.60 -0.23
C VAL A 127 9.75 -3.54 -1.36
N SER A 128 9.01 -4.59 -1.02
CA SER A 128 8.28 -5.42 -1.98
C SER A 128 6.78 -5.34 -1.73
N TRP A 129 6.00 -5.52 -2.81
CA TRP A 129 4.54 -5.48 -2.74
C TRP A 129 3.89 -6.52 -3.63
N ARG A 130 2.66 -6.87 -3.30
CA ARG A 130 1.77 -7.71 -4.11
C ARG A 130 0.38 -7.12 -4.12
N ILE A 131 -0.24 -7.16 -5.29
CA ILE A 131 -1.63 -6.75 -5.49
C ILE A 131 -2.43 -8.01 -5.84
N THR A 132 -3.47 -8.28 -5.07
CA THR A 132 -4.33 -9.44 -5.26
C THR A 132 -5.77 -9.02 -5.47
N SER A 133 -6.53 -9.84 -6.21
CA SER A 133 -7.98 -9.75 -6.23
C SER A 133 -8.56 -10.53 -5.07
N ASN A 134 -9.42 -9.91 -4.26
CA ASN A 134 -10.00 -10.58 -3.10
C ASN A 134 -10.92 -11.74 -3.51
N ARG A 135 -11.78 -11.55 -4.53
CA ARG A 135 -12.79 -12.57 -4.93
C ARG A 135 -12.20 -13.88 -5.42
N SER A 136 -11.00 -13.84 -6.00
CA SER A 136 -10.32 -15.01 -6.57
C SER A 136 -9.01 -15.36 -5.89
N ALA A 137 -8.57 -14.56 -4.93
CA ALA A 137 -7.23 -14.63 -4.31
C ALA A 137 -6.09 -14.68 -5.36
N CYS A 138 -6.34 -14.10 -6.56
CA CYS A 138 -5.38 -14.11 -7.66
C CYS A 138 -4.35 -13.01 -7.49
N LEU A 139 -3.09 -13.34 -7.71
CA LEU A 139 -2.02 -12.35 -7.84
C LEU A 139 -2.19 -11.62 -9.18
N LEU A 140 -2.36 -10.30 -9.12
CA LEU A 140 -2.56 -9.44 -10.31
C LEU A 140 -1.28 -8.69 -10.69
N ALA A 141 -0.52 -8.24 -9.69
CA ALA A 141 0.76 -7.58 -9.88
C ALA A 141 1.64 -7.76 -8.64
N SER A 142 2.94 -7.68 -8.82
CA SER A 142 3.92 -7.64 -7.74
C SER A 142 5.13 -6.83 -8.18
N GLY A 143 5.85 -6.25 -7.22
CA GLY A 143 7.06 -5.50 -7.47
C GLY A 143 7.97 -5.48 -6.26
N SER A 144 9.22 -5.07 -6.49
CA SER A 144 10.21 -4.81 -5.46
C SER A 144 11.15 -3.73 -5.97
N ASP A 145 11.37 -2.69 -5.15
CA ASP A 145 12.25 -1.58 -5.54
C ASP A 145 12.83 -0.89 -4.31
N THR A 146 13.75 0.05 -4.56
CA THR A 146 14.35 0.92 -3.55
C THR A 146 14.06 2.38 -3.88
N PHE A 147 13.31 3.04 -3.03
CA PHE A 147 12.95 4.45 -3.16
C PHE A 147 13.87 5.29 -2.30
N ILE A 148 14.53 6.28 -2.92
CA ILE A 148 15.57 7.08 -2.29
C ILE A 148 15.12 8.55 -2.22
N ALA A 149 15.23 9.13 -1.03
CA ALA A 149 15.06 10.57 -0.80
C ALA A 149 16.30 11.14 -0.11
N ARG A 150 16.44 12.49 -0.08
CA ARG A 150 17.58 13.17 0.50
C ARG A 150 17.16 13.98 1.72
N SER A 151 18.02 13.97 2.74
CA SER A 151 17.92 14.81 3.94
C SER A 151 19.22 15.59 4.17
N ASP A 152 19.15 16.65 4.95
CA ASP A 152 20.32 17.40 5.43
C ASP A 152 20.93 16.80 6.72
N GLY A 153 20.41 15.65 7.15
CA GLY A 153 20.83 14.96 8.37
C GLY A 153 20.11 15.43 9.64
N SER A 154 19.34 16.51 9.60
CA SER A 154 18.47 16.88 10.74
C SER A 154 17.26 15.95 10.84
N TYR A 155 16.79 15.65 12.04
CA TYR A 155 15.62 14.76 12.22
C TYR A 155 14.36 15.26 11.51
N PRO A 156 14.01 16.56 11.48
CA PRO A 156 12.90 17.04 10.67
C PRO A 156 13.07 16.72 9.18
N SER A 157 14.27 16.93 8.63
CA SER A 157 14.58 16.65 7.23
C SER A 157 14.58 15.15 6.94
N ILE A 158 15.08 14.31 7.87
CA ILE A 158 15.01 12.85 7.78
C ILE A 158 13.56 12.40 7.68
N VAL A 159 12.67 12.88 8.55
CA VAL A 159 11.25 12.49 8.54
C VAL A 159 10.55 12.98 7.25
N THR A 160 10.89 14.17 6.77
CA THR A 160 10.41 14.67 5.46
C THR A 160 10.88 13.76 4.33
N ALA A 161 12.15 13.36 4.31
CA ALA A 161 12.70 12.45 3.31
C ALA A 161 12.07 11.05 3.40
N MET A 162 11.82 10.54 4.61
CA MET A 162 11.08 9.29 4.82
C MET A 162 9.66 9.39 4.24
N SER A 163 8.95 10.47 4.49
CA SER A 163 7.62 10.72 3.92
C SER A 163 7.65 10.78 2.39
N THR A 164 8.69 11.42 1.82
CA THR A 164 8.91 11.47 0.36
C THR A 164 9.15 10.07 -0.21
N ALA A 165 9.97 9.24 0.44
CA ALA A 165 10.22 7.87 0.00
C ALA A 165 8.93 7.02 -0.02
N VAL A 166 8.05 7.18 0.99
CA VAL A 166 6.72 6.55 1.01
C VAL A 166 5.85 7.09 -0.13
N GLY A 167 5.96 8.39 -0.47
CA GLY A 167 5.28 8.99 -1.62
C GLY A 167 5.69 8.33 -2.94
N LEU A 168 6.99 8.24 -3.22
CA LEU A 168 7.53 7.58 -4.41
C LEU A 168 7.09 6.10 -4.52
N TYR A 169 7.11 5.39 -3.40
CA TYR A 169 6.59 4.03 -3.31
C TYR A 169 5.10 3.99 -3.67
N SER A 170 4.31 4.93 -3.14
CA SER A 170 2.87 5.01 -3.42
C SER A 170 2.58 5.25 -4.90
N GLU A 171 3.40 6.07 -5.59
CA GLU A 171 3.29 6.30 -7.04
C GLU A 171 3.52 5.02 -7.84
N ALA A 172 4.57 4.25 -7.50
CA ALA A 172 4.85 2.97 -8.15
C ALA A 172 3.69 1.98 -8.00
N VAL A 173 3.18 1.83 -6.77
CA VAL A 173 2.03 0.95 -6.49
C VAL A 173 0.76 1.44 -7.18
N ALA A 174 0.52 2.76 -7.25
CA ALA A 174 -0.64 3.32 -7.95
C ALA A 174 -0.61 2.98 -9.45
N GLY A 175 0.57 3.00 -10.08
CA GLY A 175 0.76 2.54 -11.45
C GLY A 175 0.41 1.06 -11.65
N ASP A 176 0.84 0.21 -10.74
CA ASP A 176 0.53 -1.23 -10.80
C ASP A 176 -0.93 -1.52 -10.46
N LEU A 177 -1.54 -0.75 -9.55
CA LEU A 177 -2.99 -0.82 -9.27
C LEU A 177 -3.82 -0.49 -10.51
N ALA A 178 -3.43 0.52 -11.29
CA ALA A 178 -4.12 0.86 -12.52
C ALA A 178 -4.10 -0.29 -13.53
N LYS A 179 -2.96 -0.96 -13.68
CA LYS A 179 -2.82 -2.16 -14.53
C LYS A 179 -3.66 -3.33 -13.99
N ALA A 180 -3.58 -3.60 -12.69
CA ALA A 180 -4.33 -4.67 -12.02
C ALA A 180 -5.85 -4.46 -12.12
N ALA A 181 -6.34 -3.22 -11.95
CA ALA A 181 -7.75 -2.86 -12.11
C ALA A 181 -8.24 -3.12 -13.54
N LYS A 182 -7.42 -2.77 -14.54
CA LYS A 182 -7.73 -3.02 -15.95
C LYS A 182 -7.79 -4.52 -16.27
N ALA A 183 -6.85 -5.30 -15.75
CA ALA A 183 -6.84 -6.76 -15.91
C ALA A 183 -8.07 -7.40 -15.25
N LYS A 184 -8.40 -7.00 -14.01
CA LYS A 184 -9.59 -7.45 -13.29
C LYS A 184 -10.87 -7.14 -14.07
N LEU A 185 -11.05 -5.92 -14.55
CA LEU A 185 -12.23 -5.50 -15.31
C LEU A 185 -12.41 -6.35 -16.59
N LYS A 186 -11.32 -6.57 -17.33
CA LYS A 186 -11.33 -7.41 -18.54
C LYS A 186 -11.75 -8.85 -18.22
N PHE A 187 -11.26 -9.41 -17.14
CA PHE A 187 -11.62 -10.75 -16.68
C PHE A 187 -13.08 -10.84 -16.26
N ASP A 188 -13.57 -9.87 -15.47
CA ASP A 188 -14.97 -9.84 -15.01
C ASP A 188 -15.95 -9.73 -16.20
N LEU A 189 -15.64 -8.94 -17.22
CA LEU A 189 -16.43 -8.83 -18.46
C LEU A 189 -16.46 -10.15 -19.23
N ALA A 190 -15.31 -10.78 -19.46
CA ALA A 190 -15.24 -12.07 -20.15
C ALA A 190 -15.97 -13.19 -19.39
N CYS A 191 -15.95 -13.13 -18.06
CA CYS A 191 -16.70 -14.05 -17.20
C CYS A 191 -18.21 -13.82 -17.33
N ALA A 192 -18.66 -12.58 -17.34
CA ALA A 192 -20.07 -12.22 -17.49
C ALA A 192 -20.63 -12.66 -18.87
N GLU A 193 -19.85 -12.51 -19.93
CA GLU A 193 -20.24 -12.98 -21.29
C GLU A 193 -20.39 -14.52 -21.33
N LYS A 194 -19.44 -15.26 -20.78
CA LYS A 194 -19.52 -16.73 -20.68
C LYS A 194 -20.75 -17.20 -19.91
N MET A 195 -21.12 -16.49 -18.83
CA MET A 195 -22.32 -16.81 -18.06
C MET A 195 -23.61 -16.55 -18.84
N LYS A 196 -23.66 -15.47 -19.66
CA LYS A 196 -24.82 -15.17 -20.52
C LYS A 196 -25.02 -16.26 -21.57
N VAL A 197 -23.97 -16.63 -22.29
CA VAL A 197 -24.04 -17.69 -23.31
C VAL A 197 -24.50 -19.02 -22.68
N ALA A 198 -23.95 -19.39 -21.53
CA ALA A 198 -24.35 -20.61 -20.84
C ALA A 198 -25.80 -20.60 -20.30
N SER A 199 -26.39 -19.40 -20.06
CA SER A 199 -27.79 -19.27 -19.66
C SER A 199 -28.76 -19.32 -20.83
N GLU A 200 -28.32 -18.98 -22.04
CA GLU A 200 -29.10 -19.06 -23.27
C GLU A 200 -29.16 -20.51 -23.84
N GLU A 201 -28.12 -21.31 -23.59
CA GLU A 201 -28.07 -22.73 -23.97
C GLU A 201 -28.88 -23.66 -23.03
N ASP A 202 -29.12 -23.24 -21.77
CA ASP A 202 -29.87 -24.00 -20.74
C ASP A 202 -31.37 -23.60 -20.70
N ASN A 203 -32.06 -23.46 -21.84
CA ASN A 203 -33.51 -23.40 -21.89
C ASN A 203 -34.14 -24.70 -22.45
N PRO A 204 -34.24 -25.77 -21.67
CA PRO A 204 -35.19 -26.81 -21.91
C PRO A 204 -36.27 -26.82 -20.84
N ALA A 205 -37.51 -26.90 -21.29
CA ALA A 205 -38.65 -27.21 -20.46
C ALA A 205 -38.43 -28.52 -19.66
N SER A 206 -38.01 -28.42 -18.42
CA SER A 206 -38.36 -29.36 -17.34
C SER A 206 -37.56 -29.08 -16.06
N GLY A 207 -38.28 -29.01 -14.91
CA GLY A 207 -37.77 -28.61 -13.64
C GLY A 207 -36.73 -29.55 -13.02
N THR A 208 -35.81 -28.91 -12.42
CA THR A 208 -35.20 -29.09 -11.07
C THR A 208 -34.02 -28.12 -10.96
N ALA A 209 -34.24 -27.00 -10.31
CA ALA A 209 -33.23 -25.98 -10.10
C ALA A 209 -32.19 -26.47 -9.08
N SER A 210 -31.11 -27.05 -9.51
CA SER A 210 -29.89 -27.17 -8.72
C SER A 210 -29.10 -25.87 -8.82
N ASN A 211 -29.13 -25.08 -7.75
CA ASN A 211 -28.44 -23.77 -7.64
C ASN A 211 -26.93 -23.99 -7.46
N LYS A 212 -26.25 -24.49 -8.50
CA LYS A 212 -24.79 -24.48 -8.59
C LYS A 212 -24.39 -23.09 -9.03
N LYS A 213 -23.85 -22.28 -8.10
CA LYS A 213 -23.10 -21.07 -8.43
C LYS A 213 -22.04 -21.46 -9.46
N LYS A 214 -22.28 -21.14 -10.74
CA LYS A 214 -21.28 -21.27 -11.81
C LYS A 214 -20.21 -20.20 -11.54
N ASN A 215 -19.09 -20.62 -10.98
CA ASN A 215 -17.95 -19.75 -10.68
C ASN A 215 -17.03 -19.77 -11.89
N CYS A 216 -16.67 -18.59 -12.44
CA CYS A 216 -15.57 -18.53 -13.41
C CYS A 216 -14.28 -18.89 -12.65
N GLY A 217 -13.89 -20.17 -12.70
CA GLY A 217 -12.61 -20.62 -12.16
C GLY A 217 -11.46 -20.12 -13.02
N GLY A 218 -10.51 -19.44 -12.43
CA GLY A 218 -9.29 -18.94 -13.06
C GLY A 218 -8.92 -17.54 -12.57
N CYS A 219 -7.66 -17.21 -12.68
CA CYS A 219 -7.14 -15.86 -12.44
C CYS A 219 -7.06 -15.08 -13.75
N PRO A 220 -7.28 -13.75 -13.77
CA PRO A 220 -6.84 -12.91 -14.87
C PRO A 220 -5.32 -13.04 -15.06
N ASP A 221 -4.84 -12.85 -16.27
CA ASP A 221 -3.40 -12.86 -16.54
C ASP A 221 -2.70 -11.83 -15.66
N SER A 222 -1.66 -12.26 -14.95
CA SER A 222 -0.82 -11.37 -14.15
C SER A 222 -0.11 -10.36 -15.05
N VAL A 223 -0.02 -9.13 -14.62
CA VAL A 223 0.67 -8.05 -15.35
C VAL A 223 2.14 -8.07 -14.90
N GLU A 224 3.04 -8.46 -15.80
CA GLU A 224 4.48 -8.29 -15.64
C GLU A 224 4.93 -6.83 -15.85
#